data_00827bc359d918885c6aa07a3f2c0c47
#
_entry.id   00827bc359d918885c6aa07a3f2c0c47
#
_cell.length_a   1.000
_cell.length_b   1.000
_cell.length_c   1.000
_cell.angle_alpha   90.00
_cell.angle_beta   90.00
_cell.angle_gamma   90.00
#
_symmetry.space_group_name_H-M   'P 1'
#
loop_
_entity.id
_entity.type
_entity.pdbx_description
1 polymer ?
#
loop_
_entity_poly.entity_id
_entity_poly.type
_entity_poly.pdbx_seq_one_letter_code
_entity_poly.pdbx_strand_id
1 'polypeptide(L)'
;MTYKPLQVPLRTIMTPGPVEVDPRVLQAMSTPILGQFDPAFTDIMNEVMEMLRELFQTKNQWAFPVDGTSRSGNEAVLCSIIEPGDKVLVPIFGRFGHLLVEICERYGADVHTMECPWGEVFDQQDILAKVAEVKPKIVAIVHGETSTGRMQPLNQLGPACREMDVLLVVDAVASIGGANVAVDEWCLDAVIGGTQKCLSVPAGMAPITYNERIEKVILARKKVEAGIATADDELAGNFTNRIRSNYFDLAMLQDYWSPRRLNHHTEATSMIYALREGLRLVLEEGLYERFGRHSYHEKALVHGLKAMGLTIFGGELYKLPTVTCIEIPEGVNGDAVRQLMLEQFGIEIASSFGPLHGKIWRIGTMGFSCRKENVLAVLSALEATLIRANVAVNRGAAIQAALDFYEAPKLAEEELYV
;
A
#
# COMPACT_ATOMS: atom_id res chain seq x y z
N MET A 1 24.51 25.88 21.28
CA MET A 1 23.93 25.81 19.91
C MET A 1 22.47 26.18 20.00
N THR A 2 21.99 27.13 19.19
CA THR A 2 20.59 27.51 19.11
C THR A 2 19.97 26.80 17.88
N TYR A 3 18.96 25.98 18.06
CA TYR A 3 18.26 25.36 16.95
C TYR A 3 17.35 26.39 16.29
N LYS A 4 17.37 26.45 14.94
CA LYS A 4 16.48 27.30 14.17
C LYS A 4 15.10 26.65 14.04
N PRO A 5 14.03 27.44 13.88
CA PRO A 5 12.72 26.89 13.52
C PRO A 5 12.81 26.02 12.27
N LEU A 6 11.99 24.94 12.24
CA LEU A 6 11.93 24.05 11.08
C LEU A 6 11.47 24.83 9.83
N GLN A 7 12.23 24.71 8.76
CA GLN A 7 11.89 25.23 7.43
C GLN A 7 12.07 24.10 6.43
N VAL A 8 11.01 23.71 5.75
CA VAL A 8 11.04 22.68 4.72
C VAL A 8 10.85 23.31 3.34
N PRO A 9 11.60 22.89 2.32
CA PRO A 9 11.39 23.36 0.96
C PRO A 9 10.06 22.80 0.43
N LEU A 10 9.38 23.57 -0.41
CA LEU A 10 8.24 23.05 -1.16
C LEU A 10 8.71 22.05 -2.21
N ARG A 11 8.04 20.91 -2.29
CA ARG A 11 8.34 19.83 -3.25
C ARG A 11 7.05 19.28 -3.83
N THR A 12 7.10 18.92 -5.11
CA THR A 12 6.08 18.07 -5.74
C THR A 12 6.57 16.64 -5.67
N ILE A 13 5.88 15.82 -4.88
CA ILE A 13 6.31 14.45 -4.61
C ILE A 13 5.61 13.51 -5.62
N MET A 14 6.38 13.09 -6.64
CA MET A 14 5.95 12.14 -7.66
C MET A 14 6.68 10.79 -7.52
N THR A 15 6.98 10.39 -6.28
CA THR A 15 7.54 9.07 -5.97
C THR A 15 6.41 8.04 -5.77
N PRO A 16 6.71 6.72 -5.82
CA PRO A 16 5.76 5.66 -5.48
C PRO A 16 5.44 5.57 -3.97
N GLY A 17 5.46 6.68 -3.27
CA GLY A 17 5.27 6.85 -1.84
C GLY A 17 6.57 7.04 -1.05
N PRO A 18 6.54 7.98 -0.08
CA PRO A 18 5.36 8.76 0.31
C PRO A 18 4.89 9.71 -0.80
N VAL A 19 3.70 10.24 -0.65
CA VAL A 19 3.08 11.20 -1.57
C VAL A 19 2.78 12.52 -0.87
N GLU A 20 2.37 13.53 -1.62
CA GLU A 20 1.86 14.77 -1.04
C GLU A 20 0.63 14.48 -0.15
N VAL A 21 0.55 15.18 0.96
CA VAL A 21 -0.57 15.09 1.89
C VAL A 21 -1.56 16.21 1.60
N ASP A 22 -2.85 15.89 1.57
CA ASP A 22 -3.89 16.92 1.43
C ASP A 22 -3.79 17.93 2.59
N PRO A 23 -3.83 19.25 2.32
CA PRO A 23 -3.76 20.27 3.37
C PRO A 23 -4.82 20.12 4.48
N ARG A 24 -6.00 19.57 4.17
CA ARG A 24 -7.06 19.27 5.15
C ARG A 24 -6.63 18.20 6.15
N VAL A 25 -5.88 17.20 5.69
CA VAL A 25 -5.30 16.17 6.56
C VAL A 25 -4.24 16.76 7.50
N LEU A 26 -3.37 17.64 7.00
CA LEU A 26 -2.39 18.35 7.83
C LEU A 26 -3.08 19.25 8.85
N GLN A 27 -4.18 19.91 8.48
CA GLN A 27 -4.98 20.73 9.39
C GLN A 27 -5.60 19.86 10.50
N ALA A 28 -6.12 18.68 10.18
CA ALA A 28 -6.67 17.76 11.17
C ALA A 28 -5.62 17.35 12.21
N MET A 29 -4.37 17.13 11.81
CA MET A 29 -3.25 16.81 12.72
C MET A 29 -2.92 17.94 13.71
N SER A 30 -3.26 19.16 13.40
CA SER A 30 -2.99 20.34 14.26
C SER A 30 -4.12 20.68 15.21
N THR A 31 -5.17 19.86 15.27
CA THR A 31 -6.26 20.04 16.23
C THR A 31 -5.84 19.63 17.65
N PRO A 32 -6.53 20.14 18.71
CA PRO A 32 -6.21 19.74 20.08
C PRO A 32 -6.30 18.23 20.30
N ILE A 33 -5.35 17.71 21.08
CA ILE A 33 -5.27 16.29 21.41
C ILE A 33 -6.36 15.93 22.44
N LEU A 34 -7.13 14.89 22.16
CA LEU A 34 -7.99 14.23 23.13
C LEU A 34 -7.22 13.11 23.85
N GLY A 35 -7.57 12.85 25.09
CA GLY A 35 -7.06 11.69 25.82
C GLY A 35 -7.65 10.39 25.23
N GLN A 36 -6.87 9.32 25.24
CA GLN A 36 -7.29 8.02 24.64
C GLN A 36 -8.51 7.37 25.31
N PHE A 37 -8.87 7.81 26.53
CA PHE A 37 -10.07 7.34 27.24
C PHE A 37 -11.25 8.32 27.13
N ASP A 38 -11.09 9.40 26.38
CA ASP A 38 -12.18 10.35 26.13
C ASP A 38 -13.24 9.68 25.25
N PRO A 39 -14.55 9.74 25.61
CA PRO A 39 -15.61 9.20 24.79
C PRO A 39 -15.62 9.75 23.37
N ALA A 40 -15.32 11.05 23.18
CA ALA A 40 -15.24 11.66 21.86
C ALA A 40 -14.11 11.07 21.01
N PHE A 41 -12.99 10.64 21.65
CA PHE A 41 -11.93 9.93 20.93
C PHE A 41 -12.35 8.51 20.57
N THR A 42 -13.10 7.85 21.45
CA THR A 42 -13.71 6.54 21.16
C THR A 42 -14.64 6.61 19.95
N ASP A 43 -15.44 7.66 19.83
CA ASP A 43 -16.32 7.85 18.68
C ASP A 43 -15.52 8.04 17.39
N ILE A 44 -14.43 8.80 17.42
CA ILE A 44 -13.49 8.94 16.27
C ILE A 44 -12.89 7.61 15.87
N MET A 45 -12.45 6.78 16.83
CA MET A 45 -11.94 5.44 16.56
C MET A 45 -13.00 4.55 15.88
N ASN A 46 -14.23 4.59 16.34
CA ASN A 46 -15.34 3.84 15.74
C ASN A 46 -15.63 4.31 14.30
N GLU A 47 -15.67 5.63 14.05
CA GLU A 47 -15.80 6.19 12.70
C GLU A 47 -14.67 5.71 11.78
N VAL A 48 -13.42 5.68 12.26
CA VAL A 48 -12.27 5.15 11.48
C VAL A 48 -12.48 3.70 11.11
N MET A 49 -12.97 2.86 12.02
CA MET A 49 -13.28 1.46 11.72
C MET A 49 -14.36 1.32 10.64
N GLU A 50 -15.41 2.14 10.69
CA GLU A 50 -16.48 2.14 9.69
C GLU A 50 -15.96 2.57 8.31
N MET A 51 -15.24 3.69 8.24
CA MET A 51 -14.64 4.18 7.00
C MET A 51 -13.64 3.19 6.40
N LEU A 52 -12.89 2.47 7.24
CA LEU A 52 -11.97 1.43 6.77
C LEU A 52 -12.73 0.23 6.17
N ARG A 53 -13.88 -0.17 6.73
CA ARG A 53 -14.72 -1.20 6.11
C ARG A 53 -15.18 -0.79 4.71
N GLU A 54 -15.60 0.47 4.56
CA GLU A 54 -15.98 0.99 3.25
C GLU A 54 -14.78 0.99 2.28
N LEU A 55 -13.61 1.50 2.72
CA LEU A 55 -12.39 1.52 1.92
C LEU A 55 -11.97 0.12 1.44
N PHE A 56 -12.02 -0.87 2.33
CA PHE A 56 -11.68 -2.27 2.03
C PHE A 56 -12.81 -3.04 1.33
N GLN A 57 -13.98 -2.42 1.15
CA GLN A 57 -15.16 -3.06 0.56
C GLN A 57 -15.50 -4.37 1.30
N THR A 58 -15.65 -4.29 2.63
CA THR A 58 -15.79 -5.48 3.48
C THR A 58 -16.82 -5.30 4.59
N LYS A 59 -17.41 -6.41 5.00
CA LYS A 59 -18.25 -6.54 6.20
C LYS A 59 -17.49 -7.11 7.38
N ASN A 60 -16.18 -7.29 7.27
CA ASN A 60 -15.33 -7.78 8.36
C ASN A 60 -15.56 -6.92 9.61
N GLN A 61 -15.70 -7.58 10.74
CA GLN A 61 -15.81 -6.87 12.02
C GLN A 61 -14.55 -6.04 12.29
N TRP A 62 -13.40 -6.58 11.95
CA TRP A 62 -12.09 -6.01 12.26
C TRP A 62 -11.50 -5.30 11.05
N ALA A 63 -11.57 -3.98 11.11
CA ALA A 63 -10.90 -3.06 10.21
C ALA A 63 -10.41 -1.87 11.06
N PHE A 64 -9.10 -1.79 11.31
CA PHE A 64 -8.50 -0.77 12.16
C PHE A 64 -7.04 -0.52 11.74
N PRO A 65 -6.42 0.61 12.09
CA PRO A 65 -5.01 0.82 11.84
C PRO A 65 -4.15 0.20 12.95
N VAL A 66 -2.97 -0.30 12.54
CA VAL A 66 -1.87 -0.63 13.45
C VAL A 66 -0.90 0.54 13.47
N ASP A 67 -0.48 0.98 14.64
CA ASP A 67 0.51 2.04 14.82
C ASP A 67 1.85 1.65 14.19
N GLY A 68 2.43 2.57 13.46
CA GLY A 68 3.65 2.39 12.72
C GLY A 68 3.46 2.53 11.20
N THR A 69 4.50 2.32 10.42
CA THR A 69 4.40 2.38 8.96
C THR A 69 3.76 1.10 8.41
N SER A 70 3.47 1.05 7.10
CA SER A 70 2.82 -0.10 6.45
C SER A 70 3.44 -1.46 6.81
N ARG A 71 4.75 -1.53 7.11
CA ARG A 71 5.40 -2.77 7.57
C ARG A 71 4.85 -3.26 8.91
N SER A 72 4.41 -2.36 9.79
CA SER A 72 3.81 -2.76 11.06
C SER A 72 2.54 -3.59 10.86
N GLY A 73 1.72 -3.23 9.85
CA GLY A 73 0.55 -4.02 9.50
C GLY A 73 0.89 -5.40 8.95
N ASN A 74 1.85 -5.48 8.01
CA ASN A 74 2.35 -6.78 7.51
C ASN A 74 2.88 -7.66 8.64
N GLU A 75 3.69 -7.08 9.52
CA GLU A 75 4.27 -7.79 10.63
C GLU A 75 3.21 -8.21 11.66
N ALA A 76 2.25 -7.33 12.01
CA ALA A 76 1.19 -7.63 12.95
C ALA A 76 0.30 -8.80 12.49
N VAL A 77 -0.10 -8.81 11.21
CA VAL A 77 -0.89 -9.90 10.65
C VAL A 77 -0.08 -11.20 10.64
N LEU A 78 1.11 -11.20 10.04
CA LEU A 78 1.90 -12.42 9.85
C LEU A 78 2.39 -13.02 11.18
N CYS A 79 2.89 -12.20 12.13
CA CYS A 79 3.33 -12.71 13.45
C CYS A 79 2.18 -13.31 14.26
N SER A 80 0.96 -12.79 14.05
CA SER A 80 -0.20 -13.25 14.79
C SER A 80 -0.77 -14.58 14.29
N ILE A 81 -0.55 -14.92 13.00
CA ILE A 81 -1.10 -16.15 12.40
C ILE A 81 -0.07 -17.24 12.12
N ILE A 82 1.22 -16.89 12.04
CA ILE A 82 2.31 -17.86 11.82
C ILE A 82 2.72 -18.51 13.14
N GLU A 83 2.79 -19.84 13.12
CA GLU A 83 3.45 -20.65 14.14
C GLU A 83 4.72 -21.28 13.55
N PRO A 84 5.77 -21.51 14.36
CA PRO A 84 6.99 -22.13 13.83
C PRO A 84 6.72 -23.46 13.14
N GLY A 85 7.21 -23.59 11.90
CA GLY A 85 7.01 -24.75 11.05
C GLY A 85 5.76 -24.70 10.17
N ASP A 86 4.91 -23.67 10.29
CA ASP A 86 3.83 -23.45 9.33
C ASP A 86 4.39 -23.22 7.93
N LYS A 87 3.83 -23.90 6.94
CA LYS A 87 4.19 -23.66 5.55
C LYS A 87 3.52 -22.38 5.05
N VAL A 88 4.33 -21.49 4.48
CA VAL A 88 3.88 -20.24 3.85
C VAL A 88 4.36 -20.18 2.42
N LEU A 89 3.47 -19.97 1.46
CA LEU A 89 3.83 -19.72 0.07
C LEU A 89 3.87 -18.21 -0.20
N VAL A 90 4.97 -17.73 -0.76
CA VAL A 90 5.15 -16.33 -1.15
C VAL A 90 5.48 -16.24 -2.64
N PRO A 91 4.53 -15.83 -3.51
CA PRO A 91 4.82 -15.46 -4.89
C PRO A 91 5.60 -14.13 -4.95
N ILE A 92 6.75 -14.11 -5.64
CA ILE A 92 7.67 -12.98 -5.70
C ILE A 92 7.77 -12.47 -7.14
N PHE A 93 7.32 -11.24 -7.38
CA PHE A 93 7.43 -10.54 -8.67
C PHE A 93 8.04 -9.14 -8.52
N GLY A 94 8.71 -8.89 -7.38
CA GLY A 94 9.42 -7.67 -7.05
C GLY A 94 9.91 -7.66 -5.60
N ARG A 95 10.38 -6.50 -5.15
CA ARG A 95 11.02 -6.32 -3.84
C ARG A 95 10.13 -6.71 -2.65
N PHE A 96 8.83 -6.37 -2.73
CA PHE A 96 7.97 -6.50 -1.55
C PHE A 96 7.55 -7.95 -1.29
N GLY A 97 7.60 -8.82 -2.31
CA GLY A 97 7.55 -10.27 -2.09
C GLY A 97 8.70 -10.77 -1.22
N HIS A 98 9.94 -10.34 -1.48
CA HIS A 98 11.09 -10.66 -0.61
C HIS A 98 10.93 -10.12 0.82
N LEU A 99 10.26 -8.97 1.00
CA LEU A 99 9.96 -8.46 2.34
C LEU A 99 9.02 -9.39 3.12
N LEU A 100 8.00 -9.95 2.44
CA LEU A 100 7.09 -10.92 3.07
C LEU A 100 7.82 -12.20 3.47
N VAL A 101 8.74 -12.69 2.62
CA VAL A 101 9.63 -13.83 2.96
C VAL A 101 10.39 -13.55 4.25
N GLU A 102 11.10 -12.41 4.33
CA GLU A 102 11.89 -12.01 5.50
C GLU A 102 11.05 -11.97 6.79
N ILE A 103 9.81 -11.49 6.71
CA ILE A 103 8.92 -11.45 7.87
C ILE A 103 8.51 -12.88 8.25
N CYS A 104 8.07 -13.70 7.30
CA CYS A 104 7.62 -15.08 7.57
C CYS A 104 8.73 -15.93 8.19
N GLU A 105 9.95 -15.86 7.64
CA GLU A 105 11.12 -16.59 8.16
C GLU A 105 11.45 -16.20 9.60
N ARG A 106 11.38 -14.89 9.95
CA ARG A 106 11.65 -14.40 11.31
C ARG A 106 10.69 -14.95 12.35
N TYR A 107 9.46 -15.26 11.94
CA TYR A 107 8.47 -15.90 12.81
C TYR A 107 8.52 -17.43 12.76
N GLY A 108 9.47 -17.99 12.02
CA GLY A 108 9.78 -19.41 12.00
C GLY A 108 8.95 -20.24 11.04
N ALA A 109 8.37 -19.61 10.02
CA ALA A 109 7.67 -20.32 8.96
C ALA A 109 8.63 -21.17 8.09
N ASP A 110 8.12 -22.29 7.57
CA ASP A 110 8.70 -23.03 6.44
C ASP A 110 8.26 -22.33 5.15
N VAL A 111 9.10 -21.39 4.65
CA VAL A 111 8.74 -20.52 3.54
C VAL A 111 9.06 -21.17 2.21
N HIS A 112 8.04 -21.29 1.37
CA HIS A 112 8.14 -21.70 -0.03
C HIS A 112 7.94 -20.50 -0.94
N THR A 113 8.75 -20.37 -1.96
CA THR A 113 8.67 -19.26 -2.91
C THR A 113 8.40 -19.74 -4.33
N MET A 114 7.84 -18.87 -5.15
CA MET A 114 7.86 -18.93 -6.60
C MET A 114 8.18 -17.53 -7.13
N GLU A 115 8.97 -17.46 -8.20
CA GLU A 115 9.44 -16.20 -8.75
C GLU A 115 9.12 -16.09 -10.23
N CYS A 116 8.76 -14.90 -10.69
CA CYS A 116 8.71 -14.55 -12.11
C CYS A 116 9.64 -13.36 -12.40
N PRO A 117 9.99 -13.11 -13.67
CA PRO A 117 10.82 -11.97 -14.04
C PRO A 117 10.21 -10.64 -13.55
N TRP A 118 11.05 -9.75 -13.02
CA TRP A 118 10.60 -8.44 -12.59
C TRP A 118 10.07 -7.63 -13.78
N GLY A 119 8.82 -7.19 -13.67
CA GLY A 119 8.06 -6.56 -14.75
C GLY A 119 6.94 -7.43 -15.30
N GLU A 120 6.84 -8.67 -14.84
CA GLU A 120 5.74 -9.60 -15.11
C GLU A 120 4.92 -9.86 -13.84
N VAL A 121 3.81 -10.59 -13.98
CA VAL A 121 2.97 -11.11 -12.89
C VAL A 121 2.71 -12.59 -13.15
N PHE A 122 2.24 -13.30 -12.14
CA PHE A 122 1.87 -14.71 -12.27
C PHE A 122 0.49 -14.87 -12.92
N ASP A 123 0.31 -15.92 -13.71
CA ASP A 123 -1.02 -16.47 -13.92
C ASP A 123 -1.54 -17.02 -12.58
N GLN A 124 -2.79 -16.70 -12.23
CA GLN A 124 -3.39 -17.17 -10.98
C GLN A 124 -3.44 -18.70 -10.90
N GLN A 125 -3.57 -19.40 -12.04
CA GLN A 125 -3.57 -20.86 -12.09
C GLN A 125 -2.19 -21.45 -11.74
N ASP A 126 -1.08 -20.79 -12.09
CA ASP A 126 0.25 -21.22 -11.70
C ASP A 126 0.45 -21.12 -10.18
N ILE A 127 -0.08 -20.04 -9.56
CA ILE A 127 -0.06 -19.92 -8.10
C ILE A 127 -0.89 -21.04 -7.47
N LEU A 128 -2.09 -21.33 -7.99
CA LEU A 128 -2.97 -22.39 -7.49
C LEU A 128 -2.34 -23.78 -7.64
N ALA A 129 -1.66 -24.05 -8.75
CA ALA A 129 -0.92 -25.29 -8.93
C ALA A 129 0.18 -25.44 -7.86
N LYS A 130 0.89 -24.35 -7.54
CA LYS A 130 1.90 -24.35 -6.48
C LYS A 130 1.30 -24.51 -5.10
N VAL A 131 0.15 -23.91 -4.83
CA VAL A 131 -0.63 -24.12 -3.59
C VAL A 131 -1.00 -25.61 -3.43
N ALA A 132 -1.48 -26.26 -4.48
CA ALA A 132 -1.84 -27.68 -4.45
C ALA A 132 -0.61 -28.59 -4.19
N GLU A 133 0.57 -28.21 -4.71
CA GLU A 133 1.83 -28.92 -4.50
C GLU A 133 2.33 -28.78 -3.05
N VAL A 134 2.47 -27.52 -2.58
CA VAL A 134 3.08 -27.19 -1.29
C VAL A 134 2.14 -27.47 -0.12
N LYS A 135 0.83 -27.27 -0.34
CA LYS A 135 -0.23 -27.30 0.69
C LYS A 135 0.13 -26.37 1.86
N PRO A 136 0.30 -25.06 1.61
CA PRO A 136 0.65 -24.11 2.64
C PRO A 136 -0.56 -23.84 3.54
N LYS A 137 -0.31 -23.39 4.78
CA LYS A 137 -1.34 -22.80 5.65
C LYS A 137 -1.71 -21.40 5.17
N ILE A 138 -0.73 -20.66 4.63
CA ILE A 138 -0.86 -19.25 4.26
C ILE A 138 -0.25 -19.04 2.88
N VAL A 139 -0.95 -18.29 2.03
CA VAL A 139 -0.36 -17.58 0.88
C VAL A 139 -0.24 -16.12 1.27
N ALA A 140 0.98 -15.57 1.27
CA ALA A 140 1.25 -14.15 1.50
C ALA A 140 1.71 -13.52 0.19
N ILE A 141 0.94 -12.55 -0.34
CA ILE A 141 1.17 -12.00 -1.68
C ILE A 141 1.04 -10.48 -1.70
N VAL A 142 1.85 -9.82 -2.52
CA VAL A 142 1.72 -8.39 -2.83
C VAL A 142 0.68 -8.22 -3.94
N HIS A 143 -0.27 -7.29 -3.78
CA HIS A 143 -1.20 -6.93 -4.85
C HIS A 143 -0.58 -5.90 -5.81
N GLY A 144 -0.07 -4.79 -5.28
CA GLY A 144 0.55 -3.72 -6.04
C GLY A 144 2.06 -3.61 -5.78
N GLU A 145 2.89 -4.08 -6.70
CA GLU A 145 4.35 -4.10 -6.56
C GLU A 145 4.98 -2.81 -7.12
N THR A 146 5.31 -1.88 -6.24
CA THR A 146 5.85 -0.57 -6.65
C THR A 146 7.27 -0.60 -7.18
N SER A 147 8.03 -1.66 -6.93
CA SER A 147 9.40 -1.78 -7.47
C SER A 147 9.41 -2.08 -8.97
N THR A 148 8.32 -2.64 -9.49
CA THR A 148 8.15 -3.04 -10.90
C THR A 148 6.99 -2.33 -11.60
N GLY A 149 6.10 -1.64 -10.85
CA GLY A 149 4.88 -1.01 -11.37
C GLY A 149 3.84 -2.02 -11.84
N ARG A 150 3.77 -3.20 -11.22
CA ARG A 150 2.86 -4.29 -11.59
C ARG A 150 1.79 -4.54 -10.55
N MET A 151 0.64 -5.03 -11.00
CA MET A 151 -0.50 -5.37 -10.16
C MET A 151 -0.91 -6.81 -10.43
N GLN A 152 -0.81 -7.67 -9.40
CA GLN A 152 -1.14 -9.08 -9.47
C GLN A 152 -2.66 -9.27 -9.36
N PRO A 153 -3.33 -9.88 -10.35
CA PRO A 153 -4.74 -10.27 -10.20
C PRO A 153 -4.97 -11.27 -9.06
N LEU A 154 -6.06 -11.09 -8.30
CA LEU A 154 -6.37 -11.91 -7.12
C LEU A 154 -7.79 -12.49 -7.13
N ASN A 155 -8.65 -12.06 -8.05
CA ASN A 155 -10.07 -12.37 -8.06
C ASN A 155 -10.41 -13.87 -8.18
N GLN A 156 -9.54 -14.69 -8.77
CA GLN A 156 -9.69 -16.14 -8.82
C GLN A 156 -8.94 -16.85 -7.69
N LEU A 157 -7.86 -16.23 -7.21
CA LEU A 157 -6.98 -16.81 -6.20
C LEU A 157 -7.68 -16.96 -4.85
N GLY A 158 -8.40 -15.93 -4.39
CA GLY A 158 -9.03 -15.96 -3.07
C GLY A 158 -10.12 -17.02 -2.92
N PRO A 159 -11.12 -17.11 -3.83
CA PRO A 159 -12.12 -18.19 -3.78
C PRO A 159 -11.48 -19.57 -3.77
N ALA A 160 -10.49 -19.82 -4.63
CA ALA A 160 -9.82 -21.11 -4.71
C ALA A 160 -8.98 -21.46 -3.46
N CYS A 161 -8.28 -20.48 -2.88
CA CYS A 161 -7.58 -20.65 -1.60
C CYS A 161 -8.56 -20.99 -0.47
N ARG A 162 -9.73 -20.35 -0.46
CA ARG A 162 -10.79 -20.66 0.52
C ARG A 162 -11.31 -22.08 0.41
N GLU A 163 -11.51 -22.58 -0.81
CA GLU A 163 -11.91 -23.98 -1.07
C GLU A 163 -10.86 -24.98 -0.60
N MET A 164 -9.58 -24.63 -0.69
CA MET A 164 -8.45 -25.45 -0.24
C MET A 164 -8.11 -25.29 1.25
N ASP A 165 -8.88 -24.51 1.99
CA ASP A 165 -8.64 -24.13 3.40
C ASP A 165 -7.27 -23.46 3.64
N VAL A 166 -6.81 -22.69 2.66
CA VAL A 166 -5.58 -21.88 2.73
C VAL A 166 -5.95 -20.43 3.05
N LEU A 167 -5.22 -19.78 3.93
CA LEU A 167 -5.41 -18.36 4.27
C LEU A 167 -4.68 -17.48 3.23
N LEU A 168 -5.39 -16.48 2.67
CA LEU A 168 -4.81 -15.52 1.74
C LEU A 168 -4.60 -14.17 2.41
N VAL A 169 -3.34 -13.79 2.59
CA VAL A 169 -2.90 -12.52 3.18
C VAL A 169 -2.33 -11.63 2.07
N VAL A 170 -2.87 -10.43 1.94
CA VAL A 170 -2.56 -9.53 0.82
C VAL A 170 -1.95 -8.22 1.31
N ASP A 171 -0.74 -7.92 0.85
CA ASP A 171 -0.15 -6.58 0.93
C ASP A 171 -0.73 -5.71 -0.19
N ALA A 172 -1.73 -4.89 0.15
CA ALA A 172 -2.34 -3.91 -0.73
C ALA A 172 -1.88 -2.47 -0.44
N VAL A 173 -0.74 -2.30 0.20
CA VAL A 173 -0.21 -1.00 0.62
C VAL A 173 -0.17 0.02 -0.52
N ALA A 174 0.18 -0.40 -1.73
CA ALA A 174 0.33 0.49 -2.87
C ALA A 174 -0.94 0.63 -3.74
N SER A 175 -1.92 -0.22 -3.53
CA SER A 175 -3.14 -0.28 -4.35
C SER A 175 -4.39 0.22 -3.63
N ILE A 176 -4.51 -0.03 -2.31
CA ILE A 176 -5.72 0.37 -1.56
C ILE A 176 -5.99 1.87 -1.68
N GLY A 177 -7.21 2.23 -2.09
CA GLY A 177 -7.62 3.60 -2.36
C GLY A 177 -7.06 4.21 -3.66
N GLY A 178 -6.37 3.44 -4.51
CA GLY A 178 -5.87 3.87 -5.81
C GLY A 178 -6.20 2.90 -6.95
N ALA A 179 -6.47 1.64 -6.60
CA ALA A 179 -6.99 0.59 -7.47
C ALA A 179 -8.00 -0.23 -6.68
N ASN A 180 -8.81 -1.02 -7.36
CA ASN A 180 -9.80 -1.87 -6.71
C ASN A 180 -9.13 -2.94 -5.84
N VAL A 181 -9.63 -3.10 -4.60
CA VAL A 181 -9.27 -4.16 -3.66
C VAL A 181 -10.55 -4.61 -2.97
N ALA A 182 -11.34 -5.43 -3.66
CA ALA A 182 -12.64 -5.87 -3.20
C ALA A 182 -12.52 -7.08 -2.25
N VAL A 183 -12.28 -6.82 -0.96
CA VAL A 183 -11.90 -7.84 0.04
C VAL A 183 -12.91 -8.98 0.13
N ASP A 184 -14.19 -8.66 0.26
CA ASP A 184 -15.23 -9.68 0.39
C ASP A 184 -15.48 -10.43 -0.93
N GLU A 185 -15.56 -9.69 -2.05
CA GLU A 185 -15.80 -10.26 -3.37
C GLU A 185 -14.67 -11.22 -3.78
N TRP A 186 -13.42 -10.83 -3.52
CA TRP A 186 -12.25 -11.64 -3.85
C TRP A 186 -11.90 -12.66 -2.75
N CYS A 187 -12.70 -12.77 -1.71
CA CYS A 187 -12.51 -13.73 -0.61
C CYS A 187 -11.12 -13.62 0.06
N LEU A 188 -10.60 -12.41 0.24
CA LEU A 188 -9.33 -12.18 0.91
C LEU A 188 -9.47 -12.35 2.43
N ASP A 189 -8.54 -13.06 3.08
CA ASP A 189 -8.65 -13.34 4.51
C ASP A 189 -8.09 -12.22 5.39
N ALA A 190 -6.97 -11.62 4.98
CA ALA A 190 -6.44 -10.41 5.59
C ALA A 190 -5.82 -9.50 4.53
N VAL A 191 -6.01 -8.19 4.68
CA VAL A 191 -5.48 -7.18 3.76
C VAL A 191 -4.82 -6.07 4.55
N ILE A 192 -3.64 -5.65 4.09
CA ILE A 192 -2.83 -4.62 4.71
C ILE A 192 -2.73 -3.41 3.77
N GLY A 193 -3.03 -2.23 4.29
CA GLY A 193 -2.89 -0.95 3.63
C GLY A 193 -1.73 -0.11 4.16
N GLY A 194 -1.60 1.10 3.62
CA GLY A 194 -0.60 2.07 4.06
C GLY A 194 -1.05 3.50 3.86
N THR A 195 -0.90 4.33 4.88
CA THR A 195 -1.40 5.71 4.88
C THR A 195 -0.65 6.61 3.91
N GLN A 196 0.67 6.43 3.74
CA GLN A 196 1.56 7.29 2.94
C GLN A 196 1.48 7.05 1.43
N LYS A 197 0.56 6.21 0.98
CA LYS A 197 0.31 5.86 -0.42
C LYS A 197 -0.95 6.58 -0.92
N CYS A 198 -1.86 5.84 -1.55
CA CYS A 198 -3.04 6.43 -2.16
C CYS A 198 -4.00 7.11 -1.17
N LEU A 199 -3.91 6.83 0.12
CA LEU A 199 -4.71 7.52 1.15
C LEU A 199 -4.25 8.97 1.40
N SER A 200 -3.00 9.31 1.02
CA SER A 200 -2.43 10.67 1.16
C SER A 200 -2.47 11.22 2.58
N VAL A 201 -2.18 10.34 3.53
CA VAL A 201 -2.00 10.64 4.95
C VAL A 201 -0.51 10.43 5.27
N PRO A 202 0.09 11.16 6.19
CA PRO A 202 1.48 10.92 6.59
C PRO A 202 1.73 9.46 6.98
N ALA A 203 2.96 8.96 6.76
CA ALA A 203 3.35 7.65 7.25
C ALA A 203 3.27 7.58 8.78
N GLY A 204 2.75 6.50 9.32
CA GLY A 204 2.63 6.32 10.77
C GLY A 204 1.48 5.40 11.19
N MET A 205 0.64 5.00 10.22
CA MET A 205 -0.45 4.04 10.43
C MET A 205 -0.48 3.01 9.31
N ALA A 206 -0.83 1.79 9.64
CA ALA A 206 -1.06 0.70 8.70
C ALA A 206 -2.51 0.20 8.85
N PRO A 207 -3.45 0.70 8.04
CA PRO A 207 -4.81 0.15 8.01
C PRO A 207 -4.78 -1.34 7.67
N ILE A 208 -5.50 -2.15 8.44
CA ILE A 208 -5.67 -3.58 8.18
C ILE A 208 -7.13 -3.97 8.26
N THR A 209 -7.48 -5.06 7.59
CA THR A 209 -8.72 -5.78 7.84
C THR A 209 -8.46 -7.28 7.81
N TYR A 210 -9.25 -8.06 8.54
CA TYR A 210 -9.23 -9.50 8.51
C TYR A 210 -10.59 -10.09 8.87
N ASN A 211 -10.84 -11.29 8.33
CA ASN A 211 -12.09 -12.00 8.51
C ASN A 211 -12.05 -12.99 9.69
N GLU A 212 -13.18 -13.67 9.91
CA GLU A 212 -13.36 -14.66 10.99
C GLU A 212 -12.40 -15.86 10.92
N ARG A 213 -11.88 -16.22 9.73
CA ARG A 213 -10.89 -17.31 9.60
C ARG A 213 -9.55 -16.92 10.24
N ILE A 214 -9.11 -15.69 10.00
CA ILE A 214 -7.93 -15.12 10.67
C ILE A 214 -8.21 -14.92 12.16
N GLU A 215 -9.37 -14.36 12.53
CA GLU A 215 -9.77 -14.15 13.91
C GLU A 215 -9.73 -15.46 14.71
N LYS A 216 -10.22 -16.54 14.17
CA LYS A 216 -10.17 -17.86 14.78
C LYS A 216 -8.74 -18.29 15.11
N VAL A 217 -7.77 -18.03 14.22
CA VAL A 217 -6.36 -18.37 14.44
C VAL A 217 -5.75 -17.52 15.55
N ILE A 218 -5.99 -16.20 15.55
CA ILE A 218 -5.42 -15.32 16.57
C ILE A 218 -6.02 -15.55 17.95
N LEU A 219 -7.33 -15.78 18.04
CA LEU A 219 -8.00 -16.06 19.33
C LEU A 219 -7.57 -17.38 19.93
N ALA A 220 -7.25 -18.40 19.12
CA ALA A 220 -6.66 -19.66 19.61
C ALA A 220 -5.26 -19.47 20.25
N ARG A 221 -4.61 -18.33 20.01
CA ARG A 221 -3.27 -17.96 20.52
C ARG A 221 -3.32 -16.79 21.51
N LYS A 222 -4.53 -16.29 21.82
CA LYS A 222 -4.76 -15.11 22.64
C LYS A 222 -4.22 -15.29 24.04
N LYS A 223 -3.45 -14.31 24.53
CA LYS A 223 -3.05 -14.18 25.91
C LYS A 223 -3.18 -12.71 26.32
N VAL A 224 -3.98 -12.45 27.34
CA VAL A 224 -4.06 -11.12 27.94
C VAL A 224 -2.86 -10.89 28.86
N GLU A 225 -2.32 -9.69 28.84
CA GLU A 225 -1.22 -9.29 29.72
C GLU A 225 -1.66 -9.34 31.20
N ALA A 226 -0.83 -9.95 32.06
CA ALA A 226 -1.19 -10.20 33.46
C ALA A 226 -1.56 -8.93 34.24
N GLY A 227 -0.96 -7.77 33.91
CA GLY A 227 -1.23 -6.50 34.57
C GLY A 227 -2.59 -5.87 34.28
N ILE A 228 -3.29 -6.35 33.24
CA ILE A 228 -4.62 -5.85 32.79
C ILE A 228 -5.65 -6.97 32.66
N ALA A 229 -5.26 -8.22 32.89
CA ALA A 229 -6.15 -9.38 32.83
C ALA A 229 -7.19 -9.33 33.96
N THR A 230 -8.42 -9.71 33.63
CA THR A 230 -9.52 -9.93 34.58
C THR A 230 -9.63 -11.41 34.94
N ALA A 231 -10.45 -11.75 35.92
CA ALA A 231 -10.68 -13.16 36.31
C ALA A 231 -11.22 -14.03 35.13
N ASP A 232 -12.00 -13.42 34.22
CA ASP A 232 -12.52 -14.09 33.04
C ASP A 232 -11.42 -14.38 32.01
N ASP A 233 -10.40 -13.51 31.92
CA ASP A 233 -9.24 -13.67 31.04
C ASP A 233 -8.30 -14.78 31.52
N GLU A 234 -8.17 -14.96 32.83
CA GLU A 234 -7.33 -16.01 33.45
C GLU A 234 -7.89 -17.43 33.26
N LEU A 235 -9.21 -17.54 33.12
CA LEU A 235 -9.91 -18.80 32.86
C LEU A 235 -9.80 -19.25 31.39
N ALA A 236 -9.39 -18.35 30.47
CA ALA A 236 -9.43 -18.58 29.03
C ALA A 236 -8.32 -19.45 28.44
N GLY A 237 -7.37 -20.00 29.21
CA GLY A 237 -6.60 -21.11 28.74
C GLY A 237 -5.07 -21.10 28.89
N ASN A 238 -4.53 -22.30 28.88
CA ASN A 238 -3.10 -22.63 28.84
C ASN A 238 -2.62 -22.56 27.38
N PHE A 239 -2.08 -21.42 26.94
CA PHE A 239 -1.58 -21.25 25.60
C PHE A 239 -0.10 -21.65 25.50
N THR A 240 0.16 -22.78 24.85
CA THR A 240 1.53 -23.24 24.56
C THR A 240 2.19 -22.41 23.44
N ASN A 241 1.41 -21.86 22.52
CA ASN A 241 1.87 -21.14 21.33
C ASN A 241 1.34 -19.69 21.24
N ARG A 242 1.64 -18.86 22.24
CA ARG A 242 1.27 -17.45 22.21
C ARG A 242 1.89 -16.70 21.04
N ILE A 243 1.23 -15.63 20.60
CA ILE A 243 1.80 -14.66 19.66
C ILE A 243 3.09 -14.09 20.26
N ARG A 244 4.17 -14.04 19.47
CA ARG A 244 5.51 -13.73 19.99
C ARG A 244 5.79 -12.24 20.12
N SER A 245 5.08 -11.41 19.37
CA SER A 245 5.14 -9.95 19.54
C SER A 245 4.18 -9.52 20.65
N ASN A 246 4.61 -8.65 21.56
CA ASN A 246 3.69 -7.99 22.49
C ASN A 246 2.97 -6.83 21.81
N TYR A 247 3.71 -6.00 21.06
CA TYR A 247 3.15 -4.80 20.45
C TYR A 247 2.25 -5.11 19.24
N PHE A 248 2.61 -6.11 18.42
CA PHE A 248 1.87 -6.51 17.23
C PHE A 248 0.96 -7.74 17.45
N ASP A 249 0.60 -8.02 18.69
CA ASP A 249 -0.37 -9.07 19.00
C ASP A 249 -1.78 -8.62 18.59
N LEU A 250 -2.28 -9.14 17.46
CA LEU A 250 -3.60 -8.78 16.96
C LEU A 250 -4.74 -9.14 17.91
N ALA A 251 -4.59 -10.15 18.75
CA ALA A 251 -5.64 -10.47 19.74
C ALA A 251 -5.74 -9.39 20.82
N MET A 252 -4.62 -8.80 21.21
CA MET A 252 -4.59 -7.67 22.15
C MET A 252 -5.03 -6.37 21.47
N LEU A 253 -4.57 -6.11 20.23
CA LEU A 253 -5.03 -4.97 19.44
C LEU A 253 -6.53 -5.03 19.17
N GLN A 254 -7.07 -6.21 18.89
CA GLN A 254 -8.51 -6.43 18.74
C GLN A 254 -9.28 -6.04 20.01
N ASP A 255 -8.81 -6.43 21.21
CA ASP A 255 -9.42 -6.02 22.48
C ASP A 255 -9.38 -4.51 22.68
N TYR A 256 -8.28 -3.85 22.28
CA TYR A 256 -8.14 -2.40 22.34
C TYR A 256 -9.13 -1.67 21.39
N TRP A 257 -9.31 -2.16 20.17
CA TRP A 257 -10.24 -1.60 19.19
C TRP A 257 -11.70 -2.05 19.39
N SER A 258 -11.97 -3.04 20.24
CA SER A 258 -13.30 -3.54 20.58
C SER A 258 -14.03 -2.57 21.53
N PRO A 259 -15.35 -2.73 21.74
CA PRO A 259 -16.07 -2.01 22.78
C PRO A 259 -15.48 -2.18 24.20
N ARG A 260 -14.66 -3.21 24.40
CA ARG A 260 -13.95 -3.49 25.64
C ARG A 260 -12.90 -2.42 25.97
N ARG A 261 -12.31 -1.79 24.94
CA ARG A 261 -11.24 -0.77 25.06
C ARG A 261 -10.15 -1.15 26.06
N LEU A 262 -9.76 -2.41 26.05
CA LEU A 262 -8.69 -2.89 26.93
C LEU A 262 -7.39 -2.17 26.57
N ASN A 263 -6.77 -1.52 27.54
CA ASN A 263 -5.59 -0.71 27.27
C ASN A 263 -4.44 -1.56 26.73
N HIS A 264 -3.89 -1.14 25.59
CA HIS A 264 -2.73 -1.77 24.95
C HIS A 264 -1.54 -0.79 24.89
N HIS A 265 -1.75 0.40 24.37
CA HIS A 265 -0.73 1.45 24.21
C HIS A 265 -1.40 2.83 24.25
N THR A 266 -0.60 3.88 24.25
CA THR A 266 -1.10 5.24 24.04
C THR A 266 -1.25 5.48 22.55
N GLU A 267 -2.50 5.64 22.12
CA GLU A 267 -2.84 5.84 20.71
C GLU A 267 -2.20 7.11 20.12
N ALA A 268 -1.76 7.04 18.88
CA ALA A 268 -1.20 8.17 18.15
C ALA A 268 -2.33 9.11 17.67
N THR A 269 -2.94 9.84 18.60
CA THR A 269 -4.17 10.62 18.42
C THR A 269 -4.16 11.51 17.18
N SER A 270 -3.07 12.29 16.94
CA SER A 270 -2.95 13.14 15.74
C SER A 270 -2.95 12.34 14.45
N MET A 271 -2.40 11.12 14.47
CA MET A 271 -2.39 10.24 13.30
C MET A 271 -3.77 9.63 13.03
N ILE A 272 -4.53 9.32 14.08
CA ILE A 272 -5.94 8.91 13.96
C ILE A 272 -6.77 10.03 13.34
N TYR A 273 -6.57 11.29 13.78
CA TYR A 273 -7.24 12.45 13.15
C TYR A 273 -6.89 12.58 11.67
N ALA A 274 -5.58 12.44 11.35
CA ALA A 274 -5.12 12.48 9.97
C ALA A 274 -5.72 11.35 9.14
N LEU A 275 -5.76 10.13 9.67
CA LEU A 275 -6.34 8.97 8.99
C LEU A 275 -7.84 9.16 8.78
N ARG A 276 -8.57 9.57 9.82
CA ARG A 276 -10.01 9.85 9.74
C ARG A 276 -10.33 10.86 8.63
N GLU A 277 -9.57 11.96 8.56
CA GLU A 277 -9.78 12.97 7.53
C GLU A 277 -9.38 12.47 6.14
N GLY A 278 -8.26 11.75 6.01
CA GLY A 278 -7.86 11.12 4.76
C GLY A 278 -8.90 10.13 4.24
N LEU A 279 -9.47 9.30 5.10
CA LEU A 279 -10.55 8.37 4.76
C LEU A 279 -11.82 9.12 4.33
N ARG A 280 -12.20 10.17 5.07
CA ARG A 280 -13.35 11.02 4.71
C ARG A 280 -13.22 11.56 3.29
N LEU A 281 -12.03 12.05 2.92
CA LEU A 281 -11.76 12.58 1.59
C LEU A 281 -11.80 11.50 0.50
N VAL A 282 -11.29 10.32 0.79
CA VAL A 282 -11.35 9.17 -0.13
C VAL A 282 -12.79 8.76 -0.39
N LEU A 283 -13.60 8.66 0.66
CA LEU A 283 -15.01 8.24 0.55
C LEU A 283 -15.90 9.34 -0.04
N GLU A 284 -15.60 10.62 0.24
CA GLU A 284 -16.28 11.77 -0.39
C GLU A 284 -16.05 11.81 -1.91
N GLU A 285 -14.86 11.47 -2.37
CA GLU A 285 -14.55 11.33 -3.80
C GLU A 285 -15.29 10.14 -4.43
N GLY A 286 -15.49 9.06 -3.68
CA GLY A 286 -15.98 7.79 -4.17
C GLY A 286 -14.85 6.86 -4.64
N LEU A 287 -14.96 5.56 -4.31
CA LEU A 287 -13.87 4.62 -4.61
C LEU A 287 -13.66 4.44 -6.11
N TYR A 288 -14.74 4.25 -6.87
CA TYR A 288 -14.64 4.02 -8.31
C TYR A 288 -14.18 5.26 -9.07
N GLU A 289 -14.68 6.43 -8.71
CA GLU A 289 -14.24 7.72 -9.26
C GLU A 289 -12.74 7.93 -8.99
N ARG A 290 -12.30 7.53 -7.82
CA ARG A 290 -10.90 7.61 -7.41
C ARG A 290 -10.01 6.63 -8.18
N PHE A 291 -10.45 5.39 -8.39
CA PHE A 291 -9.74 4.42 -9.24
C PHE A 291 -9.65 4.93 -10.68
N GLY A 292 -10.77 5.41 -11.22
CA GLY A 292 -10.82 6.04 -12.54
C GLY A 292 -9.87 7.23 -12.66
N ARG A 293 -9.80 8.10 -11.64
CA ARG A 293 -8.87 9.24 -11.63
C ARG A 293 -7.41 8.79 -11.67
N HIS A 294 -7.03 7.77 -10.89
CA HIS A 294 -5.67 7.23 -10.92
C HIS A 294 -5.32 6.67 -12.29
N SER A 295 -6.19 5.83 -12.86
CA SER A 295 -6.00 5.26 -14.20
C SER A 295 -5.94 6.33 -15.28
N TYR A 296 -6.81 7.35 -15.23
CA TYR A 296 -6.87 8.42 -16.19
C TYR A 296 -5.59 9.27 -16.23
N HIS A 297 -5.10 9.70 -15.07
CA HIS A 297 -3.86 10.49 -15.00
C HIS A 297 -2.62 9.65 -15.30
N GLU A 298 -2.63 8.38 -14.95
CA GLU A 298 -1.57 7.45 -15.30
C GLU A 298 -1.48 7.27 -16.82
N LYS A 299 -2.61 7.05 -17.51
CA LYS A 299 -2.64 6.93 -18.97
C LYS A 299 -2.14 8.22 -19.65
N ALA A 300 -2.54 9.40 -19.16
CA ALA A 300 -2.01 10.66 -19.66
C ALA A 300 -0.49 10.78 -19.52
N LEU A 301 0.04 10.36 -18.35
CA LEU A 301 1.49 10.31 -18.11
C LEU A 301 2.19 9.38 -19.11
N VAL A 302 1.65 8.18 -19.32
CA VAL A 302 2.20 7.20 -20.26
C VAL A 302 2.21 7.72 -21.69
N HIS A 303 1.13 8.37 -22.14
CA HIS A 303 1.09 9.00 -23.47
C HIS A 303 2.20 10.05 -23.63
N GLY A 304 2.36 10.91 -22.63
CA GLY A 304 3.45 11.90 -22.64
C GLY A 304 4.86 11.27 -22.67
N LEU A 305 5.10 10.25 -21.84
CA LEU A 305 6.40 9.58 -21.77
C LEU A 305 6.75 8.87 -23.10
N LYS A 306 5.79 8.16 -23.70
CA LYS A 306 5.97 7.51 -25.01
C LYS A 306 6.21 8.53 -26.13
N ALA A 307 5.46 9.62 -26.15
CA ALA A 307 5.65 10.68 -27.14
C ALA A 307 7.03 11.36 -27.00
N MET A 308 7.55 11.46 -25.78
CA MET A 308 8.93 11.93 -25.51
C MET A 308 9.99 10.98 -26.08
N GLY A 309 9.64 9.72 -26.34
CA GLY A 309 10.54 8.68 -26.84
C GLY A 309 11.08 7.75 -25.75
N LEU A 310 10.44 7.72 -24.58
CA LEU A 310 10.82 6.83 -23.49
C LEU A 310 10.05 5.51 -23.51
N THR A 311 10.70 4.44 -23.08
CA THR A 311 10.12 3.08 -22.98
C THR A 311 9.51 2.87 -21.63
N ILE A 312 8.27 2.38 -21.60
CA ILE A 312 7.60 1.93 -20.37
C ILE A 312 8.10 0.54 -20.02
N PHE A 313 8.59 0.38 -18.79
CA PHE A 313 9.11 -0.90 -18.30
C PHE A 313 7.96 -1.90 -18.06
N GLY A 314 8.15 -3.14 -18.56
CA GLY A 314 7.25 -4.28 -18.33
C GLY A 314 5.92 -4.23 -19.11
N GLY A 315 5.74 -3.31 -20.06
CA GLY A 315 4.53 -3.24 -20.91
C GLY A 315 3.31 -2.63 -20.23
N GLU A 316 2.12 -2.82 -20.81
CA GLU A 316 0.87 -2.20 -20.36
C GLU A 316 -0.06 -3.15 -19.59
N LEU A 317 0.05 -4.44 -19.83
CA LEU A 317 -0.81 -5.43 -19.21
C LEU A 317 -0.48 -5.55 -17.70
N TYR A 318 -1.51 -5.61 -16.85
CA TYR A 318 -1.37 -5.68 -15.39
C TYR A 318 -0.53 -4.55 -14.78
N LYS A 319 -0.57 -3.38 -15.37
CA LYS A 319 0.11 -2.21 -14.86
C LYS A 319 -0.60 -1.67 -13.62
N LEU A 320 0.18 -1.34 -12.59
CA LEU A 320 -0.33 -0.67 -11.41
C LEU A 320 -0.63 0.80 -11.75
N PRO A 321 -1.89 1.28 -11.66
CA PRO A 321 -2.24 2.64 -12.12
C PRO A 321 -1.66 3.75 -11.25
N THR A 322 -1.10 3.38 -10.11
CA THR A 322 -0.51 4.35 -9.16
C THR A 322 0.99 4.55 -9.34
N VAL A 323 1.65 3.72 -10.19
CA VAL A 323 3.11 3.79 -10.43
C VAL A 323 3.44 3.50 -11.88
N THR A 324 4.09 4.44 -12.54
CA THR A 324 4.67 4.24 -13.86
C THR A 324 6.18 4.02 -13.77
N CYS A 325 6.65 2.90 -14.28
CA CYS A 325 8.07 2.57 -14.40
C CYS A 325 8.55 2.85 -15.83
N ILE A 326 9.70 3.52 -15.97
CA ILE A 326 10.28 3.92 -17.25
C ILE A 326 11.73 3.46 -17.31
N GLU A 327 12.15 2.91 -18.44
CA GLU A 327 13.54 2.56 -18.67
C GLU A 327 14.41 3.81 -18.73
N ILE A 328 15.58 3.76 -18.09
CA ILE A 328 16.59 4.81 -18.20
C ILE A 328 17.29 4.61 -19.53
N PRO A 329 17.34 5.62 -20.44
CA PRO A 329 18.03 5.50 -21.70
C PRO A 329 19.50 5.13 -21.53
N GLU A 330 20.04 4.34 -22.46
CA GLU A 330 21.43 3.89 -22.40
C GLU A 330 22.42 5.05 -22.27
N GLY A 331 23.41 4.89 -21.40
CA GLY A 331 24.43 5.90 -21.13
C GLY A 331 23.99 7.07 -20.22
N VAL A 332 22.72 7.10 -19.79
CA VAL A 332 22.20 8.15 -18.92
C VAL A 332 22.43 7.81 -17.44
N ASN A 333 23.00 8.76 -16.69
CA ASN A 333 23.07 8.66 -15.24
C ASN A 333 21.71 9.00 -14.63
N GLY A 334 20.92 7.98 -14.27
CA GLY A 334 19.57 8.14 -13.76
C GLY A 334 19.48 8.91 -12.45
N ASP A 335 20.48 8.80 -11.57
CA ASP A 335 20.52 9.54 -10.30
C ASP A 335 20.83 11.03 -10.51
N ALA A 336 21.71 11.37 -11.45
CA ALA A 336 21.97 12.75 -11.84
C ALA A 336 20.70 13.43 -12.40
N VAL A 337 19.91 12.72 -13.22
CA VAL A 337 18.61 13.21 -13.71
C VAL A 337 17.66 13.50 -12.57
N ARG A 338 17.49 12.57 -11.63
CA ARG A 338 16.63 12.76 -10.44
C ARG A 338 17.07 13.94 -9.58
N GLN A 339 18.36 14.06 -9.36
CA GLN A 339 18.93 15.18 -8.61
C GLN A 339 18.64 16.51 -9.29
N LEU A 340 18.82 16.62 -10.59
CA LEU A 340 18.52 17.84 -11.36
C LEU A 340 17.03 18.18 -11.31
N MET A 341 16.13 17.19 -11.43
CA MET A 341 14.69 17.42 -11.29
C MET A 341 14.35 17.99 -9.91
N LEU A 342 14.93 17.44 -8.85
CA LEU A 342 14.70 17.91 -7.49
C LEU A 342 15.26 19.32 -7.25
N GLU A 343 16.49 19.61 -7.72
CA GLU A 343 17.18 20.88 -7.48
C GLU A 343 16.61 22.03 -8.32
N GLN A 344 16.28 21.77 -9.59
CA GLN A 344 15.89 22.82 -10.54
C GLN A 344 14.36 23.03 -10.58
N PHE A 345 13.59 21.99 -10.37
CA PHE A 345 12.13 22.02 -10.52
C PHE A 345 11.39 21.72 -9.20
N GLY A 346 12.08 21.29 -8.17
CA GLY A 346 11.44 20.88 -6.92
C GLY A 346 10.61 19.61 -7.02
N ILE A 347 10.80 18.80 -8.09
CA ILE A 347 10.03 17.58 -8.35
C ILE A 347 10.86 16.35 -7.99
N GLU A 348 10.29 15.47 -7.18
CA GLU A 348 10.92 14.25 -6.73
C GLU A 348 10.31 13.04 -7.45
N ILE A 349 11.15 12.26 -8.16
CA ILE A 349 10.85 10.92 -8.70
C ILE A 349 11.81 9.89 -8.09
N ALA A 350 11.49 8.60 -8.21
CA ALA A 350 12.26 7.54 -7.55
C ALA A 350 13.07 6.70 -8.54
N SER A 351 14.20 6.16 -8.06
CA SER A 351 14.87 4.98 -8.65
C SER A 351 14.15 3.69 -8.21
N SER A 352 14.54 2.54 -8.73
CA SER A 352 14.05 1.26 -8.26
C SER A 352 15.08 0.54 -7.38
N PHE A 353 14.85 -0.75 -7.09
CA PHE A 353 15.60 -1.57 -6.16
C PHE A 353 16.22 -2.79 -6.86
N GLY A 354 17.15 -3.48 -6.17
CA GLY A 354 17.69 -4.76 -6.60
C GLY A 354 18.16 -4.74 -8.05
N PRO A 355 17.72 -5.69 -8.90
CA PRO A 355 18.16 -5.82 -10.29
C PRO A 355 17.75 -4.64 -11.17
N LEU A 356 16.79 -3.82 -10.76
CA LEU A 356 16.30 -2.64 -11.48
C LEU A 356 16.91 -1.33 -10.97
N HIS A 357 17.79 -1.36 -9.96
CA HIS A 357 18.49 -0.17 -9.50
C HIS A 357 19.34 0.43 -10.62
N GLY A 358 19.18 1.72 -10.89
CA GLY A 358 19.87 2.42 -11.97
C GLY A 358 19.41 2.07 -13.40
N LYS A 359 18.41 1.18 -13.56
CA LYS A 359 17.87 0.81 -14.88
C LYS A 359 16.52 1.45 -15.19
N ILE A 360 15.74 1.77 -14.17
CA ILE A 360 14.44 2.42 -14.33
C ILE A 360 14.24 3.58 -13.36
N TRP A 361 13.43 4.54 -13.79
CA TRP A 361 12.79 5.50 -12.89
C TRP A 361 11.36 5.06 -12.60
N ARG A 362 10.85 5.51 -11.47
CA ARG A 362 9.48 5.29 -11.05
C ARG A 362 8.81 6.63 -10.76
N ILE A 363 7.69 6.88 -11.43
CA ILE A 363 6.84 8.06 -11.23
C ILE A 363 5.56 7.59 -10.57
N GLY A 364 5.22 8.17 -9.41
CA GLY A 364 4.01 7.87 -8.67
C GLY A 364 2.89 8.84 -9.04
N THR A 365 1.79 8.31 -9.55
CA THR A 365 0.51 9.00 -9.70
C THR A 365 -0.44 8.51 -8.61
N MET A 366 -0.13 8.90 -7.36
CA MET A 366 -0.81 8.36 -6.16
C MET A 366 -1.55 9.44 -5.37
N GLY A 367 -2.75 9.11 -4.93
CA GLY A 367 -3.49 9.90 -3.96
C GLY A 367 -3.62 11.38 -4.34
N PHE A 368 -3.22 12.27 -3.46
CA PHE A 368 -3.28 13.71 -3.68
C PHE A 368 -2.25 14.19 -4.73
N SER A 369 -1.15 13.47 -4.93
CA SER A 369 -0.19 13.79 -6.02
C SER A 369 -0.74 13.43 -7.41
N CYS A 370 -1.80 12.61 -7.51
CA CYS A 370 -2.41 12.20 -8.78
C CYS A 370 -3.34 13.30 -9.33
N ARG A 371 -2.77 14.30 -10.00
CA ARG A 371 -3.45 15.48 -10.53
C ARG A 371 -2.87 15.87 -11.91
N LYS A 372 -3.72 16.47 -12.76
CA LYS A 372 -3.32 16.92 -14.11
C LYS A 372 -2.08 17.83 -14.06
N GLU A 373 -2.07 18.78 -13.11
CA GLU A 373 -0.97 19.74 -12.95
C GLU A 373 0.37 19.03 -12.66
N ASN A 374 0.36 18.03 -11.81
CA ASN A 374 1.55 17.28 -11.45
C ASN A 374 2.03 16.38 -12.60
N VAL A 375 1.12 15.80 -13.39
CA VAL A 375 1.47 15.04 -14.60
C VAL A 375 2.16 15.94 -15.60
N LEU A 376 1.60 17.11 -15.90
CA LEU A 376 2.20 18.05 -16.83
C LEU A 376 3.54 18.60 -16.32
N ALA A 377 3.62 18.90 -15.01
CA ALA A 377 4.85 19.38 -14.39
C ALA A 377 5.99 18.34 -14.45
N VAL A 378 5.71 17.07 -14.10
CA VAL A 378 6.74 16.02 -14.13
C VAL A 378 7.20 15.72 -15.56
N LEU A 379 6.31 15.70 -16.55
CA LEU A 379 6.67 15.53 -17.97
C LEU A 379 7.58 16.66 -18.45
N SER A 380 7.20 17.91 -18.17
CA SER A 380 8.00 19.09 -18.54
C SER A 380 9.38 19.10 -17.89
N ALA A 381 9.45 18.82 -16.58
CA ALA A 381 10.70 18.78 -15.85
C ALA A 381 11.62 17.65 -16.32
N LEU A 382 11.07 16.46 -16.58
CA LEU A 382 11.83 15.32 -17.09
C LEU A 382 12.41 15.62 -18.47
N GLU A 383 11.58 16.15 -19.40
CA GLU A 383 12.04 16.55 -20.74
C GLU A 383 13.17 17.58 -20.67
N ALA A 384 13.00 18.66 -19.91
CA ALA A 384 14.01 19.68 -19.73
C ALA A 384 15.31 19.12 -19.14
N THR A 385 15.23 18.20 -18.19
CA THR A 385 16.38 17.57 -17.56
C THR A 385 17.12 16.63 -18.54
N LEU A 386 16.37 15.82 -19.31
CA LEU A 386 16.95 14.92 -20.31
C LEU A 386 17.66 15.71 -21.43
N ILE A 387 17.09 16.82 -21.90
CA ILE A 387 17.74 17.71 -22.86
C ILE A 387 19.07 18.23 -22.31
N ARG A 388 19.12 18.65 -21.03
CA ARG A 388 20.36 19.12 -20.37
C ARG A 388 21.39 17.99 -20.20
N ALA A 389 20.93 16.76 -20.05
CA ALA A 389 21.78 15.57 -20.01
C ALA A 389 22.21 15.09 -21.41
N ASN A 390 21.93 15.87 -22.47
CA ASN A 390 22.20 15.55 -23.88
C ASN A 390 21.54 14.25 -24.35
N VAL A 391 20.40 13.89 -23.78
CA VAL A 391 19.58 12.76 -24.24
C VAL A 391 18.70 13.23 -25.39
N ALA A 392 18.66 12.43 -26.46
CA ALA A 392 17.76 12.70 -27.59
C ALA A 392 16.32 12.41 -27.17
N VAL A 393 15.48 13.44 -27.14
CA VAL A 393 14.04 13.34 -26.85
C VAL A 393 13.24 14.14 -27.90
N ASN A 394 11.99 13.74 -28.12
CA ASN A 394 11.06 14.46 -28.97
C ASN A 394 10.54 15.70 -28.23
N ARG A 395 11.19 16.85 -28.45
CA ARG A 395 10.92 18.10 -27.71
C ARG A 395 9.49 18.59 -27.89
N GLY A 396 8.81 18.90 -26.80
CA GLY A 396 7.43 19.40 -26.77
C GLY A 396 6.37 18.32 -26.96
N ALA A 397 6.75 17.13 -27.45
CA ALA A 397 5.81 16.06 -27.76
C ALA A 397 5.12 15.49 -26.50
N ALA A 398 5.80 15.46 -25.37
CA ALA A 398 5.25 14.90 -24.13
C ALA A 398 4.04 15.67 -23.62
N ILE A 399 4.15 16.99 -23.54
CA ILE A 399 3.07 17.86 -23.05
C ILE A 399 1.91 17.85 -24.04
N GLN A 400 2.19 17.94 -25.35
CA GLN A 400 1.14 17.90 -26.36
C GLN A 400 0.36 16.58 -26.29
N ALA A 401 1.03 15.44 -26.25
CA ALA A 401 0.37 14.14 -26.17
C ALA A 401 -0.47 13.97 -24.89
N ALA A 402 0.01 14.48 -23.76
CA ALA A 402 -0.76 14.46 -22.52
C ALA A 402 -1.99 15.39 -22.59
N LEU A 403 -1.87 16.56 -23.20
CA LEU A 403 -3.01 17.46 -23.39
C LEU A 403 -4.02 16.88 -24.38
N ASP A 404 -3.58 16.33 -25.51
CA ASP A 404 -4.44 15.65 -26.49
C ASP A 404 -5.24 14.52 -25.83
N PHE A 405 -4.60 13.75 -24.94
CA PHE A 405 -5.29 12.73 -24.14
C PHE A 405 -6.35 13.32 -23.22
N TYR A 406 -6.06 14.43 -22.54
CA TYR A 406 -7.01 15.08 -21.63
C TYR A 406 -8.17 15.76 -22.36
N GLU A 407 -8.00 16.16 -23.63
CA GLU A 407 -9.02 16.79 -24.48
C GLU A 407 -9.86 15.76 -25.24
N ALA A 408 -9.38 14.52 -25.36
CA ALA A 408 -10.12 13.43 -25.98
C ALA A 408 -11.41 13.12 -25.18
N PRO A 409 -12.46 12.57 -25.81
CA PRO A 409 -13.63 12.06 -25.09
C PRO A 409 -13.18 11.11 -23.97
N LYS A 410 -13.78 11.25 -22.78
CA LYS A 410 -13.43 10.37 -21.65
C LYS A 410 -13.60 8.91 -22.08
N LEU A 411 -12.60 8.09 -21.73
CA LEU A 411 -12.64 6.64 -21.89
C LEU A 411 -13.91 6.08 -21.20
N ALA A 412 -14.49 5.05 -21.78
CA ALA A 412 -15.58 4.33 -21.11
C ALA A 412 -15.09 3.77 -19.76
N GLU A 413 -15.97 3.68 -18.79
CA GLU A 413 -15.62 3.17 -17.43
C GLU A 413 -14.91 1.82 -17.53
N GLU A 414 -15.36 0.92 -18.41
CA GLU A 414 -14.75 -0.38 -18.65
C GLU A 414 -13.27 -0.30 -19.08
N GLU A 415 -12.87 0.76 -19.77
CA GLU A 415 -11.48 0.99 -20.21
C GLU A 415 -10.58 1.60 -19.11
N LEU A 416 -11.17 2.10 -18.04
CA LEU A 416 -10.43 2.68 -16.90
C LEU A 416 -10.02 1.64 -15.86
N TYR A 417 -10.70 0.48 -15.83
CA TYR A 417 -10.54 -0.53 -14.78
C TYR A 417 -9.82 -1.82 -15.25
N VAL A 418 -9.37 -1.87 -16.50
CA VAL A 418 -8.63 -3.02 -17.08
C VAL A 418 -7.14 -2.91 -16.84
#